data_78dfd59a033792f0fb31c8d7b74f5d9d
#
_entry.id   78dfd59a033792f0fb31c8d7b74f5d9d
#
_cell.length_a   1.000
_cell.length_b   1.000
_cell.length_c   1.000
_cell.angle_alpha   90.00
_cell.angle_beta   90.00
_cell.angle_gamma   90.00
#
_symmetry.space_group_name_H-M   'P 1'
#
loop_
_entity.id
_entity.type
_entity.pdbx_description
1 polymer ?
#
loop_
_entity_poly.entity_id
_entity_poly.type
_entity_poly.pdbx_seq_one_letter_code
_entity_poly.pdbx_strand_id
1 'polypeptide(L)'
;MTDYAGRREELIGLPLDLKLNVTQQIFIRHAGVIRASEVFEKTVLHGLRLREAATGYIIGESRCGKSETAKRGIQKLTGRKPAEQMRYQLIEGNGKKVIYADMTNGATPLEATRHIVEHIFNDVLAHKVKEHNASNRLIDWFQQNEIDLFVIDEGQQLFNGHGPLAATKMGRWLLALENAASFRTIVIGDPHLYGLFDAVPALLERKSGIAHLEPFSFATDIDKAVLGKFLLEFERCLPVRETCLSNQDEAVSPRRLLDVYFASRGAPGGISKLCEGTLVAAYARTNGAIP
;
A
#
# COMPACT_ATOMS: atom_id res chain seq x y z
N MET A 1 -13.83 5.79 7.48
CA MET A 1 -12.90 5.07 8.37
C MET A 1 -13.78 4.29 9.34
N THR A 2 -13.62 2.99 9.45
CA THR A 2 -14.42 2.19 10.39
C THR A 2 -13.97 2.54 11.81
N ASP A 3 -14.86 3.04 12.62
CA ASP A 3 -14.58 3.35 14.03
C ASP A 3 -14.62 2.08 14.87
N TYR A 4 -13.50 1.33 14.86
CA TYR A 4 -13.40 0.12 15.66
C TYR A 4 -13.32 0.42 17.16
N ALA A 5 -12.73 1.55 17.55
CA ALA A 5 -12.61 1.92 18.96
C ALA A 5 -13.98 2.23 19.58
N GLY A 6 -14.85 2.99 18.88
CA GLY A 6 -16.21 3.28 19.34
C GLY A 6 -17.16 2.08 19.32
N ARG A 7 -16.77 0.99 18.60
CA ARG A 7 -17.58 -0.24 18.49
C ARG A 7 -16.97 -1.45 19.23
N ARG A 8 -15.98 -1.23 20.06
CA ARG A 8 -15.22 -2.31 20.72
C ARG A 8 -16.13 -3.30 21.46
N GLU A 9 -17.12 -2.81 22.21
CA GLU A 9 -18.06 -3.66 22.96
C GLU A 9 -18.85 -4.62 22.04
N GLU A 10 -19.24 -4.18 20.87
CA GLU A 10 -19.94 -5.02 19.88
C GLU A 10 -19.00 -6.10 19.30
N LEU A 11 -17.71 -5.76 19.14
CA LEU A 11 -16.71 -6.62 18.51
C LEU A 11 -16.20 -7.72 19.46
N ILE A 12 -16.27 -7.51 20.77
CA ILE A 12 -15.83 -8.48 21.79
C ILE A 12 -16.62 -9.80 21.71
N GLY A 13 -17.91 -9.74 21.40
CA GLY A 13 -18.78 -10.90 21.26
C GLY A 13 -18.61 -11.73 19.98
N LEU A 14 -17.79 -11.29 19.03
CA LEU A 14 -17.62 -11.94 17.75
C LEU A 14 -16.88 -13.30 17.86
N PRO A 15 -17.16 -14.27 16.98
CA PRO A 15 -16.37 -15.49 16.84
C PRO A 15 -14.95 -15.18 16.35
N LEU A 16 -14.01 -16.12 16.54
CA LEU A 16 -12.58 -15.91 16.29
C LEU A 16 -12.25 -15.46 14.88
N ASP A 17 -12.85 -16.09 13.87
CA ASP A 17 -12.65 -15.77 12.46
C ASP A 17 -13.00 -14.32 12.15
N LEU A 18 -14.11 -13.83 12.71
CA LEU A 18 -14.52 -12.42 12.55
C LEU A 18 -13.61 -11.48 13.36
N LYS A 19 -13.14 -11.89 14.56
CA LYS A 19 -12.15 -11.12 15.32
C LYS A 19 -10.83 -10.99 14.56
N LEU A 20 -10.36 -12.06 13.93
CA LEU A 20 -9.16 -12.03 13.08
C LEU A 20 -9.35 -11.09 11.90
N ASN A 21 -10.49 -11.17 11.22
CA ASN A 21 -10.82 -10.24 10.12
C ASN A 21 -10.80 -8.78 10.57
N VAL A 22 -11.41 -8.48 11.72
CA VAL A 22 -11.38 -7.13 12.30
C VAL A 22 -9.95 -6.69 12.57
N THR A 23 -9.13 -7.54 13.19
CA THR A 23 -7.73 -7.24 13.52
C THR A 23 -6.90 -6.95 12.29
N GLN A 24 -7.08 -7.68 11.20
CA GLN A 24 -6.42 -7.45 9.91
C GLN A 24 -6.81 -6.13 9.26
N GLN A 25 -8.03 -5.65 9.52
CA GLN A 25 -8.54 -4.40 8.96
C GLN A 25 -8.21 -3.15 9.80
N ILE A 26 -7.62 -3.32 10.99
CA ILE A 26 -7.19 -2.19 11.82
C ILE A 26 -6.13 -1.39 11.06
N PHE A 27 -6.38 -0.10 10.93
CA PHE A 27 -5.50 0.82 10.21
C PHE A 27 -5.34 2.12 11.00
N ILE A 28 -4.17 2.27 11.60
CA ILE A 28 -3.84 3.46 12.41
C ILE A 28 -3.12 4.49 11.55
N ARG A 29 -3.59 5.71 11.59
CA ARG A 29 -3.00 6.83 10.83
C ARG A 29 -1.80 7.42 11.57
N HIS A 30 -0.64 6.80 11.41
CA HIS A 30 0.63 7.36 11.88
C HIS A 30 1.23 8.33 10.86
N ALA A 31 2.28 9.07 11.27
CA ALA A 31 2.87 10.15 10.45
C ALA A 31 3.30 9.69 9.03
N GLY A 32 3.84 8.48 8.88
CA GLY A 32 4.21 7.94 7.56
C GLY A 32 2.98 7.76 6.64
N VAL A 33 1.90 7.17 7.18
CA VAL A 33 0.64 7.00 6.46
C VAL A 33 0.02 8.34 6.07
N ILE A 34 0.09 9.34 6.94
CA ILE A 34 -0.43 10.69 6.65
C ILE A 34 0.32 11.27 5.46
N ARG A 35 1.67 11.27 5.48
CA ARG A 35 2.50 11.75 4.36
C ARG A 35 2.23 10.99 3.06
N ALA A 36 2.07 9.66 3.12
CA ALA A 36 1.75 8.87 1.93
C ALA A 36 0.36 9.20 1.37
N SER A 37 -0.63 9.44 2.24
CA SER A 37 -1.96 9.90 1.83
C SER A 37 -1.91 11.28 1.18
N GLU A 38 -1.09 12.20 1.69
CA GLU A 38 -0.87 13.52 1.10
C GLU A 38 -0.23 13.43 -0.29
N VAL A 39 0.78 12.56 -0.48
CA VAL A 39 1.38 12.32 -1.81
C VAL A 39 0.33 11.76 -2.76
N PHE A 40 -0.48 10.78 -2.31
CA PHE A 40 -1.57 10.22 -3.10
C PHE A 40 -2.55 11.32 -3.55
N GLU A 41 -3.06 12.10 -2.61
CA GLU A 41 -4.03 13.18 -2.89
C GLU A 41 -3.41 14.25 -3.79
N LYS A 42 -2.18 14.67 -3.53
CA LYS A 42 -1.46 15.63 -4.36
C LYS A 42 -1.32 15.13 -5.79
N THR A 43 -0.95 13.86 -6.01
CA THR A 43 -0.81 13.27 -7.34
C THR A 43 -2.13 13.31 -8.10
N VAL A 44 -3.23 12.93 -7.45
CA VAL A 44 -4.57 12.95 -8.05
C VAL A 44 -5.02 14.38 -8.35
N LEU A 45 -4.82 15.33 -7.43
CA LEU A 45 -5.30 16.72 -7.56
C LEU A 45 -4.47 17.57 -8.55
N HIS A 46 -3.14 17.40 -8.58
CA HIS A 46 -2.28 18.17 -9.48
C HIS A 46 -2.67 17.99 -10.94
N GLY A 47 -3.02 16.77 -11.29
CA GLY A 47 -3.41 16.49 -12.64
C GLY A 47 -4.71 17.11 -13.12
N LEU A 48 -5.58 17.47 -12.21
CA LEU A 48 -6.82 18.19 -12.54
C LEU A 48 -6.55 19.67 -12.87
N ARG A 49 -5.47 20.24 -12.33
CA ARG A 49 -5.18 21.69 -12.43
C ARG A 49 -4.18 22.08 -13.50
N LEU A 50 -3.16 21.26 -13.74
CA LEU A 50 -1.98 21.69 -14.52
C LEU A 50 -1.82 21.00 -15.88
N ARG A 51 -2.64 20.01 -16.23
CA ARG A 51 -2.50 19.18 -17.45
C ARG A 51 -1.11 18.52 -17.61
N GLU A 52 -0.31 18.51 -16.56
CA GLU A 52 1.00 17.88 -16.53
C GLU A 52 0.90 16.49 -15.93
N ALA A 53 1.58 15.54 -16.55
CA ALA A 53 1.74 14.21 -15.97
C ALA A 53 2.52 14.33 -14.67
N ALA A 54 2.05 13.63 -13.65
CA ALA A 54 2.72 13.60 -12.36
C ALA A 54 2.70 12.19 -11.80
N THR A 55 3.87 11.69 -11.38
CA THR A 55 3.98 10.41 -10.68
C THR A 55 4.24 10.64 -9.20
N GLY A 56 3.42 10.01 -8.34
CA GLY A 56 3.64 9.92 -6.90
C GLY A 56 4.36 8.63 -6.56
N TYR A 57 5.26 8.68 -5.57
CA TYR A 57 5.99 7.51 -5.11
C TYR A 57 5.73 7.28 -3.62
N ILE A 58 5.40 6.03 -3.26
CA ILE A 58 5.22 5.58 -1.89
C ILE A 58 6.24 4.46 -1.64
N ILE A 59 7.34 4.80 -0.99
CA ILE A 59 8.50 3.93 -0.82
C ILE A 59 8.64 3.55 0.65
N GLY A 60 9.00 2.31 0.95
CA GLY A 60 9.27 1.90 2.32
C GLY A 60 9.40 0.40 2.49
N GLU A 61 9.79 0.00 3.69
CA GLU A 61 9.97 -1.39 4.05
C GLU A 61 8.69 -2.22 3.96
N SER A 62 8.85 -3.54 3.89
CA SER A 62 7.72 -4.46 3.89
C SER A 62 6.87 -4.30 5.15
N ARG A 63 5.56 -4.46 5.02
CA ARG A 63 4.60 -4.39 6.14
C ARG A 63 4.46 -3.01 6.81
N CYS A 64 4.91 -1.94 6.19
CA CYS A 64 4.74 -0.58 6.71
C CYS A 64 3.43 0.10 6.27
N GLY A 65 2.53 -0.62 5.60
CA GLY A 65 1.19 -0.13 5.25
C GLY A 65 1.09 0.58 3.90
N LYS A 66 2.10 0.47 3.02
CA LYS A 66 2.13 1.11 1.69
C LYS A 66 0.90 0.80 0.84
N SER A 67 0.69 -0.49 0.54
CA SER A 67 -0.42 -0.96 -0.30
C SER A 67 -1.78 -0.62 0.31
N GLU A 68 -1.94 -0.78 1.63
CA GLU A 68 -3.18 -0.44 2.32
C GLU A 68 -3.47 1.06 2.26
N THR A 69 -2.45 1.92 2.37
CA THR A 69 -2.60 3.38 2.22
C THR A 69 -3.10 3.73 0.82
N ALA A 70 -2.54 3.12 -0.22
CA ALA A 70 -2.98 3.35 -1.60
C ALA A 70 -4.40 2.80 -1.85
N LYS A 71 -4.72 1.59 -1.38
CA LYS A 71 -6.06 1.01 -1.48
C LYS A 71 -7.12 1.90 -0.82
N ARG A 72 -6.80 2.52 0.32
CA ARG A 72 -7.70 3.49 0.97
C ARG A 72 -7.79 4.81 0.22
N GLY A 73 -6.70 5.25 -0.41
CA GLY A 73 -6.72 6.39 -1.34
C GLY A 73 -7.65 6.15 -2.52
N ILE A 74 -7.57 4.97 -3.14
CA ILE A 74 -8.49 4.54 -4.20
C ILE A 74 -9.93 4.50 -3.70
N GLN A 75 -10.17 3.92 -2.52
CA GLN A 75 -11.50 3.89 -1.91
C GLN A 75 -12.07 5.29 -1.67
N LYS A 76 -11.25 6.22 -1.20
CA LYS A 76 -11.67 7.63 -1.02
C LYS A 76 -12.02 8.27 -2.36
N LEU A 77 -11.29 7.95 -3.42
CA LEU A 77 -11.48 8.52 -4.76
C LEU A 77 -12.73 7.94 -5.45
N THR A 78 -12.90 6.62 -5.41
CA THR A 78 -13.91 5.89 -6.19
C THR A 78 -15.12 5.43 -5.37
N GLY A 79 -15.05 5.48 -4.04
CA GLY A 79 -16.02 4.84 -3.15
C GLY A 79 -15.86 3.32 -3.01
N ARG A 80 -14.91 2.69 -3.74
CA ARG A 80 -14.70 1.23 -3.78
C ARG A 80 -13.25 0.89 -3.45
N LYS A 81 -13.04 -0.07 -2.54
CA LYS A 81 -11.70 -0.59 -2.22
C LYS A 81 -11.32 -1.71 -3.19
N PRO A 82 -10.07 -1.75 -3.68
CA PRO A 82 -9.55 -2.89 -4.44
C PRO A 82 -9.73 -4.21 -3.69
N ALA A 83 -10.12 -5.26 -4.39
CA ALA A 83 -10.23 -6.61 -3.83
C ALA A 83 -8.83 -7.18 -3.55
N GLU A 84 -8.66 -7.86 -2.41
CA GLU A 84 -7.33 -8.32 -1.97
C GLU A 84 -6.77 -9.47 -2.82
N GLN A 85 -7.65 -10.27 -3.42
CA GLN A 85 -7.25 -11.47 -4.18
C GLN A 85 -6.99 -11.20 -5.67
N MET A 86 -7.28 -10.01 -6.17
CA MET A 86 -7.12 -9.67 -7.58
C MET A 86 -5.90 -8.76 -7.77
N ARG A 87 -4.98 -9.18 -8.64
CA ARG A 87 -3.76 -8.43 -8.93
C ARG A 87 -3.96 -7.26 -9.88
N TYR A 88 -4.80 -7.45 -10.89
CA TYR A 88 -5.08 -6.44 -11.92
C TYR A 88 -6.56 -6.10 -11.84
N GLN A 89 -6.88 -4.84 -11.56
CA GLN A 89 -8.26 -4.42 -11.35
C GLN A 89 -8.52 -3.06 -11.98
N LEU A 90 -9.65 -2.96 -12.68
CA LEU A 90 -10.27 -1.68 -13.00
C LEU A 90 -11.32 -1.37 -11.92
N ILE A 91 -11.15 -0.26 -11.23
CA ILE A 91 -12.03 0.19 -10.15
C ILE A 91 -12.73 1.46 -10.62
N GLU A 92 -14.04 1.38 -10.78
CA GLU A 92 -14.87 2.48 -11.23
C GLU A 92 -15.82 2.94 -10.13
N GLY A 93 -15.92 4.25 -9.94
CA GLY A 93 -16.86 4.84 -8.98
C GLY A 93 -16.64 6.34 -8.81
N ASN A 94 -17.65 7.06 -8.35
CA ASN A 94 -17.65 8.51 -8.18
C ASN A 94 -17.18 9.28 -9.45
N GLY A 95 -17.47 8.75 -10.65
CA GLY A 95 -17.02 9.32 -11.91
C GLY A 95 -15.50 9.21 -12.13
N LYS A 96 -14.82 8.29 -11.44
CA LYS A 96 -13.39 8.04 -11.55
C LYS A 96 -13.09 6.60 -11.92
N LYS A 97 -12.05 6.41 -12.74
CA LYS A 97 -11.57 5.10 -13.19
C LYS A 97 -10.12 4.93 -12.79
N VAL A 98 -9.86 3.92 -11.98
CA VAL A 98 -8.53 3.63 -11.44
C VAL A 98 -8.12 2.23 -11.83
N ILE A 99 -6.93 2.09 -12.40
CA ILE A 99 -6.28 0.79 -12.57
C ILE A 99 -5.34 0.57 -11.39
N TYR A 100 -5.52 -0.55 -10.69
CA TYR A 100 -4.61 -1.07 -9.68
C TYR A 100 -3.93 -2.33 -10.20
N ALA A 101 -2.61 -2.34 -10.21
CA ALA A 101 -1.80 -3.45 -10.70
C ALA A 101 -0.74 -3.83 -9.66
N ASP A 102 -0.83 -5.05 -9.13
CA ASP A 102 0.13 -5.64 -8.20
C ASP A 102 1.15 -6.49 -8.99
N MET A 103 2.44 -6.12 -8.89
CA MET A 103 3.54 -6.73 -9.65
C MET A 103 4.29 -7.82 -8.87
N THR A 104 3.69 -8.38 -7.83
CA THR A 104 4.36 -9.33 -6.89
C THR A 104 5.05 -10.53 -7.58
N ASN A 105 4.64 -10.93 -8.77
CA ASN A 105 5.25 -12.09 -9.47
C ASN A 105 6.49 -11.77 -10.29
N GLY A 106 6.98 -10.55 -10.24
CA GLY A 106 8.07 -10.11 -11.11
C GLY A 106 7.64 -10.19 -12.59
N ALA A 107 7.63 -9.07 -13.25
CA ALA A 107 7.34 -8.99 -14.68
C ALA A 107 8.19 -7.88 -15.28
N THR A 108 8.60 -8.03 -16.52
CA THR A 108 9.13 -6.90 -17.26
C THR A 108 8.01 -5.88 -17.55
N PRO A 109 8.32 -4.60 -17.83
CA PRO A 109 7.33 -3.63 -18.28
C PRO A 109 6.44 -4.12 -19.43
N LEU A 110 7.00 -4.92 -20.33
CA LEU A 110 6.27 -5.53 -21.44
C LEU A 110 5.27 -6.59 -20.97
N GLU A 111 5.68 -7.47 -20.06
CA GLU A 111 4.80 -8.49 -19.48
C GLU A 111 3.72 -7.87 -18.61
N ALA A 112 4.07 -6.86 -17.80
CA ALA A 112 3.10 -6.08 -17.04
C ALA A 112 2.04 -5.44 -17.96
N THR A 113 2.47 -4.84 -19.07
CA THR A 113 1.57 -4.29 -20.08
C THR A 113 0.63 -5.36 -20.65
N ARG A 114 1.15 -6.56 -20.98
CA ARG A 114 0.34 -7.68 -21.46
C ARG A 114 -0.71 -8.11 -20.44
N HIS A 115 -0.28 -8.32 -19.19
CA HIS A 115 -1.20 -8.72 -18.12
C HIS A 115 -2.31 -7.71 -17.88
N ILE A 116 -1.99 -6.41 -17.91
CA ILE A 116 -3.00 -5.34 -17.77
C ILE A 116 -4.00 -5.41 -18.94
N VAL A 117 -3.52 -5.54 -20.16
CA VAL A 117 -4.37 -5.60 -21.36
C VAL A 117 -5.24 -6.86 -21.33
N GLU A 118 -4.68 -8.01 -21.01
CA GLU A 118 -5.40 -9.28 -20.96
C GLU A 118 -6.44 -9.32 -19.83
N HIS A 119 -6.05 -8.93 -18.62
CA HIS A 119 -6.92 -9.11 -17.44
C HIS A 119 -7.94 -7.99 -17.24
N ILE A 120 -7.63 -6.77 -17.69
CA ILE A 120 -8.51 -5.62 -17.50
C ILE A 120 -9.35 -5.36 -18.74
N PHE A 121 -8.74 -5.40 -19.92
CA PHE A 121 -9.40 -5.03 -21.17
C PHE A 121 -9.86 -6.25 -21.99
N ASN A 122 -9.58 -7.45 -21.52
CA ASN A 122 -9.94 -8.71 -22.18
C ASN A 122 -9.48 -8.74 -23.67
N ASP A 123 -8.32 -8.15 -23.95
CA ASP A 123 -7.69 -8.15 -25.27
C ASP A 123 -6.34 -8.86 -25.22
N VAL A 124 -5.84 -9.30 -26.37
CA VAL A 124 -4.60 -10.06 -26.47
C VAL A 124 -3.54 -9.25 -27.20
N LEU A 125 -2.47 -8.91 -26.47
CA LEU A 125 -1.26 -8.41 -27.11
C LEU A 125 -0.51 -9.55 -27.80
N ALA A 126 -0.37 -9.46 -29.15
CA ALA A 126 0.36 -10.46 -29.90
C ALA A 126 1.77 -10.70 -29.33
N HIS A 127 2.21 -11.96 -29.22
CA HIS A 127 3.49 -12.33 -28.61
C HIS A 127 4.73 -11.66 -29.23
N LYS A 128 4.63 -11.18 -30.48
CA LYS A 128 5.71 -10.52 -31.22
C LYS A 128 5.72 -9.00 -31.14
N VAL A 129 4.85 -8.39 -30.32
CA VAL A 129 4.81 -6.92 -30.18
C VAL A 129 6.08 -6.45 -29.45
N LYS A 130 6.78 -5.48 -30.06
CA LYS A 130 7.94 -4.81 -29.44
C LYS A 130 7.48 -3.98 -28.24
N GLU A 131 8.35 -3.85 -27.23
CA GLU A 131 8.09 -3.13 -25.96
C GLU A 131 7.51 -1.72 -26.18
N HIS A 132 8.07 -0.94 -27.13
CA HIS A 132 7.57 0.39 -27.46
C HIS A 132 6.13 0.37 -28.00
N ASN A 133 5.80 -0.56 -28.88
CA ASN A 133 4.45 -0.67 -29.42
C ASN A 133 3.44 -1.14 -28.35
N ALA A 134 3.87 -1.97 -27.40
CA ALA A 134 3.05 -2.40 -26.29
C ALA A 134 2.73 -1.23 -25.35
N SER A 135 3.72 -0.40 -25.05
CA SER A 135 3.53 0.81 -24.23
C SER A 135 2.56 1.80 -24.86
N ASN A 136 2.70 2.08 -26.16
CA ASN A 136 1.78 2.94 -26.87
C ASN A 136 0.35 2.38 -26.87
N ARG A 137 0.21 1.08 -27.07
CA ARG A 137 -1.10 0.42 -26.98
C ARG A 137 -1.74 0.53 -25.61
N LEU A 138 -0.96 0.37 -24.53
CA LEU A 138 -1.46 0.58 -23.19
C LEU A 138 -1.93 2.02 -22.97
N ILE A 139 -1.17 2.99 -23.48
CA ILE A 139 -1.54 4.41 -23.44
C ILE A 139 -2.85 4.64 -24.19
N ASP A 140 -2.98 4.12 -25.41
CA ASP A 140 -4.20 4.23 -26.21
C ASP A 140 -5.41 3.64 -25.47
N TRP A 141 -5.23 2.48 -24.83
CA TRP A 141 -6.25 1.84 -24.01
C TRP A 141 -6.65 2.71 -22.81
N PHE A 142 -5.69 3.29 -22.11
CA PHE A 142 -5.98 4.17 -20.98
C PHE A 142 -6.72 5.43 -21.41
N GLN A 143 -6.37 5.99 -22.57
CA GLN A 143 -7.05 7.17 -23.14
C GLN A 143 -8.47 6.84 -23.59
N GLN A 144 -8.67 5.76 -24.34
CA GLN A 144 -9.98 5.33 -24.84
C GLN A 144 -10.95 4.98 -23.69
N ASN A 145 -10.43 4.45 -22.60
CA ASN A 145 -11.23 4.10 -21.44
C ASN A 145 -11.30 5.22 -20.38
N GLU A 146 -10.72 6.39 -20.65
CA GLU A 146 -10.73 7.55 -19.75
C GLU A 146 -10.19 7.23 -18.36
N ILE A 147 -9.05 6.53 -18.28
CA ILE A 147 -8.42 6.19 -16.99
C ILE A 147 -7.88 7.45 -16.33
N ASP A 148 -8.27 7.70 -15.08
CA ASP A 148 -7.82 8.85 -14.28
C ASP A 148 -6.50 8.58 -13.56
N LEU A 149 -6.34 7.35 -13.04
CA LEU A 149 -5.20 6.98 -12.18
C LEU A 149 -4.74 5.54 -12.44
N PHE A 150 -3.44 5.39 -12.55
CA PHE A 150 -2.77 4.09 -12.60
C PHE A 150 -1.92 3.89 -11.34
N VAL A 151 -2.21 2.87 -10.57
CA VAL A 151 -1.48 2.50 -9.35
C VAL A 151 -0.70 1.22 -9.59
N ILE A 152 0.61 1.29 -9.45
CA ILE A 152 1.56 0.17 -9.58
C ILE A 152 2.02 -0.19 -8.18
N ASP A 153 1.60 -1.34 -7.66
CA ASP A 153 2.07 -1.88 -6.40
C ASP A 153 3.20 -2.89 -6.62
N GLU A 154 4.13 -2.99 -5.67
CA GLU A 154 5.36 -3.79 -5.75
C GLU A 154 6.20 -3.43 -7.01
N GLY A 155 6.27 -2.14 -7.35
CA GLY A 155 6.89 -1.64 -8.57
C GLY A 155 8.35 -2.04 -8.77
N GLN A 156 9.11 -2.31 -7.69
CA GLN A 156 10.49 -2.82 -7.78
C GLN A 156 10.56 -4.19 -8.47
N GLN A 157 9.50 -4.97 -8.46
CA GLN A 157 9.47 -6.28 -9.12
C GLN A 157 9.59 -6.18 -10.64
N LEU A 158 9.26 -5.03 -11.23
CA LEU A 158 9.40 -4.80 -12.68
C LEU A 158 10.85 -4.73 -13.17
N PHE A 159 11.82 -4.65 -12.26
CA PHE A 159 13.24 -4.60 -12.64
C PHE A 159 14.16 -5.42 -11.74
N ASN A 160 13.71 -5.85 -10.56
CA ASN A 160 14.49 -6.72 -9.70
C ASN A 160 14.75 -8.08 -10.38
N GLY A 161 16.03 -8.50 -10.42
CA GLY A 161 16.42 -9.77 -11.03
C GLY A 161 16.50 -9.79 -12.55
N HIS A 162 16.15 -8.70 -13.24
CA HIS A 162 16.14 -8.62 -14.71
C HIS A 162 17.42 -8.04 -15.34
N GLY A 163 18.52 -7.95 -14.58
CA GLY A 163 19.82 -7.48 -15.02
C GLY A 163 20.01 -5.95 -15.01
N PRO A 164 21.21 -5.44 -15.32
CA PRO A 164 21.60 -4.06 -15.03
C PRO A 164 20.84 -2.99 -15.82
N LEU A 165 20.24 -3.33 -16.94
CA LEU A 165 19.45 -2.38 -17.76
C LEU A 165 17.95 -2.36 -17.40
N ALA A 166 17.52 -3.20 -16.48
CA ALA A 166 16.09 -3.33 -16.17
C ALA A 166 15.50 -2.06 -15.54
N ALA A 167 16.23 -1.42 -14.62
CA ALA A 167 15.82 -0.15 -14.03
C ALA A 167 15.68 0.96 -15.09
N THR A 168 16.59 1.01 -16.06
CA THR A 168 16.51 1.97 -17.18
C THR A 168 15.28 1.69 -18.06
N LYS A 169 14.96 0.43 -18.34
CA LYS A 169 13.75 0.07 -19.13
C LYS A 169 12.49 0.44 -18.39
N MET A 170 12.40 0.11 -17.11
CA MET A 170 11.27 0.49 -16.25
C MET A 170 11.10 2.00 -16.18
N GLY A 171 12.18 2.74 -15.93
CA GLY A 171 12.14 4.21 -15.88
C GLY A 171 11.71 4.84 -17.19
N ARG A 172 12.17 4.32 -18.34
CA ARG A 172 11.72 4.79 -19.67
C ARG A 172 10.26 4.46 -19.93
N TRP A 173 9.80 3.30 -19.50
CA TRP A 173 8.39 2.92 -19.57
C TRP A 173 7.50 3.87 -18.76
N LEU A 174 7.88 4.19 -17.52
CA LEU A 174 7.19 5.18 -16.70
C LEU A 174 7.17 6.57 -17.35
N LEU A 175 8.30 7.03 -17.90
CA LEU A 175 8.35 8.31 -18.63
C LEU A 175 7.45 8.31 -19.87
N ALA A 176 7.34 7.20 -20.59
CA ALA A 176 6.43 7.08 -21.72
C ALA A 176 4.96 7.22 -21.28
N LEU A 177 4.61 6.58 -20.15
CA LEU A 177 3.28 6.73 -19.55
C LEU A 177 3.01 8.17 -19.09
N GLU A 178 3.98 8.81 -18.44
CA GLU A 178 3.87 10.22 -18.02
C GLU A 178 3.70 11.18 -19.22
N ASN A 179 4.45 10.98 -20.31
CA ASN A 179 4.37 11.82 -21.49
C ASN A 179 3.00 11.74 -22.21
N ALA A 180 2.25 10.65 -21.99
CA ALA A 180 0.92 10.51 -22.54
C ALA A 180 -0.11 11.45 -21.90
N ALA A 181 0.17 12.01 -20.73
CA ALA A 181 -0.50 13.12 -20.02
C ALA A 181 -2.02 12.98 -19.77
N SER A 182 -2.63 11.82 -20.06
CA SER A 182 -4.09 11.63 -19.91
C SER A 182 -4.48 11.07 -18.55
N PHE A 183 -3.55 10.49 -17.80
CA PHE A 183 -3.78 9.89 -16.48
C PHE A 183 -2.61 10.17 -15.52
N ARG A 184 -2.79 9.81 -14.27
CA ARG A 184 -1.78 9.95 -13.20
C ARG A 184 -1.22 8.59 -12.84
N THR A 185 0.00 8.57 -12.30
CA THR A 185 0.62 7.32 -11.86
C THR A 185 1.02 7.41 -10.41
N ILE A 186 0.81 6.34 -9.65
CA ILE A 186 1.38 6.15 -8.32
C ILE A 186 2.17 4.85 -8.34
N VAL A 187 3.44 4.91 -7.96
CA VAL A 187 4.32 3.77 -7.85
C VAL A 187 4.59 3.49 -6.38
N ILE A 188 4.30 2.26 -5.96
CA ILE A 188 4.48 1.79 -4.60
C ILE A 188 5.54 0.69 -4.63
N GLY A 189 6.47 0.71 -3.69
CA GLY A 189 7.46 -0.36 -3.58
C GLY A 189 8.43 -0.19 -2.42
N ASP A 190 9.42 -1.03 -2.40
CA ASP A 190 10.49 -1.03 -1.41
C ASP A 190 11.61 -0.03 -1.79
N PRO A 191 12.64 0.15 -0.93
CA PRO A 191 13.73 1.08 -1.21
C PRO A 191 14.53 0.82 -2.49
N HIS A 192 14.45 -0.37 -3.11
CA HIS A 192 15.08 -0.60 -4.41
C HIS A 192 14.53 0.31 -5.51
N LEU A 193 13.32 0.87 -5.33
CA LEU A 193 12.77 1.88 -6.25
C LEU A 193 13.68 3.10 -6.46
N TYR A 194 14.60 3.41 -5.53
CA TYR A 194 15.58 4.47 -5.72
C TYR A 194 16.50 4.21 -6.92
N GLY A 195 16.78 2.93 -7.24
CA GLY A 195 17.52 2.57 -8.43
C GLY A 195 16.89 3.05 -9.75
N LEU A 196 15.59 3.35 -9.77
CA LEU A 196 14.94 3.98 -10.93
C LEU A 196 15.40 5.41 -11.13
N PHE A 197 15.54 6.16 -10.04
CA PHE A 197 15.95 7.57 -10.09
C PHE A 197 17.42 7.69 -10.48
N ASP A 198 18.27 6.76 -10.02
CA ASP A 198 19.67 6.69 -10.44
C ASP A 198 19.78 6.35 -11.93
N ALA A 199 18.95 5.43 -12.42
CA ALA A 199 18.95 5.02 -13.81
C ALA A 199 18.31 6.05 -14.77
N VAL A 200 17.31 6.80 -14.29
CA VAL A 200 16.52 7.77 -15.07
C VAL A 200 16.19 9.01 -14.23
N PRO A 201 17.14 9.95 -14.06
CA PRO A 201 16.98 11.12 -13.20
C PRO A 201 15.77 12.01 -13.54
N ALA A 202 15.32 12.02 -14.79
CA ALA A 202 14.15 12.78 -15.23
C ALA A 202 12.86 12.42 -14.46
N LEU A 203 12.77 11.23 -13.86
CA LEU A 203 11.64 10.85 -13.01
C LEU A 203 11.56 11.69 -11.73
N LEU A 204 12.72 12.12 -11.19
CA LEU A 204 12.75 13.00 -10.02
C LEU A 204 12.25 14.41 -10.33
N GLU A 205 12.47 14.89 -11.54
CA GLU A 205 12.03 16.23 -11.94
C GLU A 205 10.51 16.31 -12.11
N ARG A 206 9.89 15.19 -12.50
CA ARG A 206 8.45 15.10 -12.80
C ARG A 206 7.59 14.56 -11.65
N LYS A 207 8.20 14.20 -10.52
CA LYS A 207 7.45 13.65 -9.40
C LYS A 207 6.50 14.68 -8.77
N SER A 208 5.30 14.26 -8.42
CA SER A 208 4.38 15.03 -7.58
C SER A 208 4.80 15.00 -6.11
N GLY A 209 5.47 13.94 -5.69
CA GLY A 209 6.00 13.76 -4.35
C GLY A 209 6.54 12.35 -4.10
N ILE A 210 7.32 12.22 -3.03
CA ILE A 210 7.79 10.94 -2.50
C ILE A 210 7.39 10.87 -1.03
N ALA A 211 6.76 9.79 -0.62
CA ALA A 211 6.49 9.49 0.79
C ALA A 211 7.27 8.25 1.21
N HIS A 212 7.82 8.29 2.42
CA HIS A 212 8.55 7.20 3.03
C HIS A 212 7.72 6.57 4.15
N LEU A 213 7.50 5.25 4.06
CA LEU A 213 6.90 4.46 5.12
C LEU A 213 7.95 3.53 5.72
N GLU A 214 8.49 3.95 6.82
CA GLU A 214 9.51 3.22 7.56
C GLU A 214 8.91 2.51 8.77
N PRO A 215 9.52 1.42 9.23
CA PRO A 215 9.20 0.85 10.54
C PRO A 215 9.40 1.89 11.64
N PHE A 216 8.69 1.75 12.74
CA PHE A 216 8.95 2.56 13.92
C PHE A 216 10.38 2.34 14.40
N SER A 217 11.07 3.44 14.71
CA SER A 217 12.37 3.41 15.36
C SER A 217 12.23 3.15 16.87
N PHE A 218 13.30 2.68 17.49
CA PHE A 218 13.41 2.52 18.95
C PHE A 218 14.67 3.19 19.50
N ALA A 219 15.29 4.07 18.71
CA ALA A 219 16.60 4.65 19.01
C ALA A 219 16.53 5.71 20.13
N THR A 220 15.49 6.52 20.14
CA THR A 220 15.32 7.63 21.09
C THR A 220 14.07 7.44 21.94
N ASP A 221 13.96 8.19 23.04
CA ASP A 221 12.75 8.16 23.87
C ASP A 221 11.54 8.74 23.14
N ILE A 222 11.76 9.64 22.19
CA ILE A 222 10.71 10.15 21.30
C ILE A 222 10.19 9.01 20.40
N ASP A 223 11.07 8.22 19.80
CA ASP A 223 10.70 7.08 18.99
C ASP A 223 9.88 6.06 19.78
N LYS A 224 10.31 5.76 21.00
CA LYS A 224 9.60 4.87 21.92
C LYS A 224 8.21 5.40 22.25
N ALA A 225 8.08 6.71 22.49
CA ALA A 225 6.80 7.34 22.75
C ALA A 225 5.87 7.27 21.54
N VAL A 226 6.39 7.47 20.32
CA VAL A 226 5.62 7.34 19.07
C VAL A 226 5.11 5.92 18.88
N LEU A 227 5.96 4.90 19.06
CA LEU A 227 5.56 3.50 19.01
C LEU A 227 4.54 3.17 20.12
N GLY A 228 4.75 3.65 21.34
CA GLY A 228 3.82 3.48 22.45
C GLY A 228 2.43 4.04 22.14
N LYS A 229 2.37 5.25 21.60
CA LYS A 229 1.11 5.85 21.15
C LYS A 229 0.41 5.03 20.07
N PHE A 230 1.16 4.55 19.07
CA PHE A 230 0.62 3.70 18.03
C PHE A 230 0.02 2.42 18.63
N LEU A 231 0.72 1.77 19.57
CA LEU A 231 0.25 0.54 20.23
C LEU A 231 -1.02 0.77 21.03
N LEU A 232 -1.14 1.89 21.74
CA LEU A 232 -2.35 2.24 22.48
C LEU A 232 -3.55 2.46 21.54
N GLU A 233 -3.33 3.18 20.44
CA GLU A 233 -4.38 3.36 19.42
C GLU A 233 -4.79 2.04 18.76
N PHE A 234 -3.81 1.15 18.50
CA PHE A 234 -4.06 -0.17 17.95
C PHE A 234 -4.86 -1.04 18.93
N GLU A 235 -4.45 -1.07 20.21
CA GLU A 235 -5.10 -1.80 21.27
C GLU A 235 -6.58 -1.43 21.44
N ARG A 236 -6.90 -0.14 21.38
CA ARG A 236 -8.28 0.35 21.46
C ARG A 236 -9.18 -0.18 20.33
N CYS A 237 -8.58 -0.58 19.21
CA CYS A 237 -9.30 -1.15 18.08
C CYS A 237 -9.41 -2.68 18.13
N LEU A 238 -8.69 -3.37 19.04
CA LEU A 238 -8.71 -4.82 19.14
C LEU A 238 -10.05 -5.34 19.66
N PRO A 239 -10.60 -6.42 19.09
CA PRO A 239 -11.87 -7.00 19.48
C PRO A 239 -11.77 -7.91 20.70
N VAL A 240 -11.15 -7.43 21.79
CA VAL A 240 -10.92 -8.15 23.04
C VAL A 240 -11.20 -7.26 24.25
N ARG A 241 -11.59 -7.87 25.38
CA ARG A 241 -11.86 -7.14 26.62
C ARG A 241 -10.58 -6.64 27.27
N GLU A 242 -9.64 -7.57 27.42
CA GLU A 242 -8.37 -7.31 28.08
C GLU A 242 -7.21 -7.54 27.12
N THR A 243 -6.24 -6.68 27.19
CA THR A 243 -4.99 -6.85 26.47
C THR A 243 -3.84 -6.79 27.47
N CYS A 244 -2.69 -7.28 27.06
CA CYS A 244 -1.48 -7.18 27.86
C CYS A 244 -0.54 -6.09 27.33
N LEU A 245 -0.97 -5.25 26.39
CA LEU A 245 -0.11 -4.21 25.81
C LEU A 245 0.02 -2.99 26.72
N SER A 246 -1.07 -2.53 27.30
CA SER A 246 -1.04 -1.39 28.24
C SER A 246 -1.45 -1.75 29.65
N ASN A 247 -1.16 -0.87 30.57
CA ASN A 247 -1.68 -0.91 31.93
C ASN A 247 -2.92 -0.01 31.99
N GLN A 248 -4.10 -0.60 31.77
CA GLN A 248 -5.39 0.12 31.85
C GLN A 248 -5.49 1.35 30.95
N ASP A 249 -5.04 1.23 29.68
CA ASP A 249 -5.07 2.29 28.66
C ASP A 249 -4.18 3.53 28.90
N GLU A 250 -3.35 3.55 29.94
CA GLU A 250 -2.55 4.73 30.24
C GLU A 250 -1.16 4.73 29.58
N ALA A 251 -0.45 3.60 29.62
CA ALA A 251 0.87 3.49 29.00
C ALA A 251 1.28 2.05 28.72
N VAL A 252 2.04 1.86 27.66
CA VAL A 252 2.72 0.59 27.38
C VAL A 252 3.97 0.49 28.23
N SER A 253 4.14 -0.58 29.02
CA SER A 253 5.34 -0.73 29.83
C SER A 253 6.60 -0.82 28.95
N PRO A 254 7.76 -0.29 29.39
CA PRO A 254 9.00 -0.29 28.61
C PRO A 254 9.42 -1.69 28.14
N ARG A 255 9.20 -2.72 28.96
CA ARG A 255 9.51 -4.11 28.63
C ARG A 255 8.62 -4.63 27.48
N ARG A 256 7.32 -4.42 27.56
CA ARG A 256 6.37 -4.82 26.52
C ARG A 256 6.59 -4.08 25.22
N LEU A 257 6.89 -2.80 25.32
CA LEU A 257 7.24 -1.98 24.16
C LEU A 257 8.46 -2.55 23.42
N LEU A 258 9.48 -2.98 24.19
CA LEU A 258 10.68 -3.60 23.67
C LEU A 258 10.37 -4.96 23.02
N ASP A 259 9.59 -5.82 23.70
CA ASP A 259 9.22 -7.14 23.20
C ASP A 259 8.44 -7.05 21.88
N VAL A 260 7.46 -6.12 21.81
CA VAL A 260 6.68 -5.88 20.58
C VAL A 260 7.56 -5.34 19.47
N TYR A 261 8.48 -4.40 19.79
CA TYR A 261 9.42 -3.85 18.80
C TYR A 261 10.27 -4.96 18.17
N PHE A 262 10.90 -5.81 18.97
CA PHE A 262 11.73 -6.91 18.47
C PHE A 262 10.92 -7.92 17.65
N ALA A 263 9.74 -8.33 18.14
CA ALA A 263 8.89 -9.30 17.46
C ALA A 263 8.36 -8.79 16.11
N SER A 264 8.03 -7.50 16.02
CA SER A 264 7.49 -6.86 14.81
C SER A 264 8.55 -6.17 13.94
N ARG A 265 9.77 -5.98 14.45
CA ARG A 265 10.82 -5.10 13.88
C ARG A 265 10.32 -3.66 13.67
N GLY A 266 9.42 -3.21 14.52
CA GLY A 266 8.79 -1.88 14.40
C GLY A 266 7.79 -1.75 13.23
N ALA A 267 7.56 -2.79 12.43
CA ALA A 267 6.66 -2.70 11.29
C ALA A 267 5.19 -2.81 11.72
N PRO A 268 4.30 -1.86 11.35
CA PRO A 268 2.88 -1.88 11.70
C PRO A 268 2.16 -3.20 11.36
N GLY A 269 2.38 -3.74 10.16
CA GLY A 269 1.83 -5.03 9.76
C GLY A 269 2.45 -6.23 10.51
N GLY A 270 3.66 -6.08 11.06
CA GLY A 270 4.27 -7.05 11.97
C GLY A 270 3.53 -7.08 13.31
N ILE A 271 3.15 -5.89 13.82
CA ILE A 271 2.35 -5.74 15.06
C ILE A 271 0.97 -6.39 14.87
N SER A 272 0.29 -6.13 13.74
CA SER A 272 -1.00 -6.77 13.44
C SER A 272 -0.89 -8.29 13.46
N LYS A 273 0.11 -8.88 12.79
CA LYS A 273 0.34 -10.34 12.78
C LYS A 273 0.65 -10.91 14.14
N LEU A 274 1.39 -10.18 14.97
CA LEU A 274 1.67 -10.58 16.35
C LEU A 274 0.36 -10.67 17.15
N CYS A 275 -0.52 -9.68 17.00
CA CYS A 275 -1.83 -9.68 17.65
C CYS A 275 -2.74 -10.82 17.16
N GLU A 276 -2.79 -11.06 15.85
CA GLU A 276 -3.51 -12.21 15.27
C GLU A 276 -3.02 -13.54 15.87
N GLY A 277 -1.71 -13.76 15.89
CA GLY A 277 -1.11 -14.97 16.48
C GLY A 277 -1.44 -15.12 17.97
N THR A 278 -1.47 -14.01 18.71
CA THR A 278 -1.82 -14.00 20.13
C THR A 278 -3.30 -14.34 20.36
N LEU A 279 -4.20 -13.82 19.50
CA LEU A 279 -5.63 -14.16 19.54
C LEU A 279 -5.86 -15.65 19.29
N VAL A 280 -5.21 -16.24 18.29
CA VAL A 280 -5.30 -17.67 17.99
C VAL A 280 -4.77 -18.51 19.17
N ALA A 281 -3.63 -18.12 19.73
CA ALA A 281 -3.04 -18.84 20.87
C ALA A 281 -3.92 -18.75 22.14
N ALA A 282 -4.52 -17.59 22.38
CA ALA A 282 -5.45 -17.40 23.50
C ALA A 282 -6.69 -18.27 23.34
N TYR A 283 -7.29 -18.29 22.16
CA TYR A 283 -8.45 -19.12 21.83
C TYR A 283 -8.17 -20.61 22.04
N ALA A 284 -7.02 -21.10 21.59
CA ALA A 284 -6.62 -22.48 21.75
C ALA A 284 -6.43 -22.89 23.25
N ARG A 285 -5.91 -21.95 24.07
CA ARG A 285 -5.70 -22.22 25.53
C ARG A 285 -6.98 -22.19 26.34
N THR A 286 -7.96 -21.44 25.92
CA THR A 286 -9.23 -21.21 26.64
C THR A 286 -10.37 -22.13 26.17
N ASN A 287 -10.08 -23.14 25.34
CA ASN A 287 -11.07 -24.03 24.72
C ASN A 287 -12.23 -23.26 24.04
N GLY A 288 -11.91 -22.15 23.39
CA GLY A 288 -12.87 -21.38 22.64
C GLY A 288 -13.45 -20.14 23.34
N ALA A 289 -13.11 -19.89 24.58
CA ALA A 289 -13.44 -18.63 25.25
C ALA A 289 -12.25 -17.65 25.15
N ILE A 290 -12.42 -16.52 24.46
CA ILE A 290 -11.44 -15.42 24.52
C ILE A 290 -11.92 -14.46 25.59
N PRO A 291 -11.09 -14.17 26.60
CA PRO A 291 -11.43 -13.22 27.67
C PRO A 291 -11.65 -11.80 27.16
#